data_2cecc95b005f35768ba9019b8a6c96d8
#
_entry.id   2cecc95b005f35768ba9019b8a6c96d8
#
_cell.length_a   1.000
_cell.length_b   1.000
_cell.length_c   1.000
_cell.angle_alpha   90.00
_cell.angle_beta   90.00
_cell.angle_gamma   90.00
#
_symmetry.space_group_name_H-M   'P 1'
#
loop_
_entity.id
_entity.type
_entity.pdbx_description
1 polymer ?
#
loop_
_entity_poly.entity_id
_entity_poly.type
_entity_poly.pdbx_seq_one_letter_code
_entity_poly.pdbx_strand_id
1 'polypeptide(L)'
;LLPESKYPVGGAKVIYNHSIILNSLDKKISSKIIHLKKKFSYKLENSISKRINFLGNNYSGWEVKKMKVSKNFLPHRNWYSKKIYLGDSLNFNNERDFIILPEIWAHFAVDLDLIKKKINYSIFVQGFYHMNSTNNYKKFKCAYENAKSIITVSDYSVAYLKKMFPKMKNKIQKLNFSISDKIHIKKKKNLITYMPRKLKDHSNLLMFYLKDIMPKNWKITVLENISEKNLFEILAKSK
;
A
#
# COMPACT_ATOMS: atom_id res chain seq x y z
N LEU A 1 3.07 -3.69 -9.51
CA LEU A 1 2.66 -2.35 -9.99
C LEU A 1 2.51 -1.38 -8.82
N LEU A 2 2.91 -0.12 -8.98
CA LEU A 2 2.79 0.92 -7.93
C LEU A 2 2.44 2.29 -8.52
N PRO A 3 1.70 3.16 -7.78
CA PRO A 3 1.57 4.56 -8.15
C PRO A 3 2.88 5.31 -7.96
N GLU A 4 3.12 6.34 -8.78
CA GLU A 4 4.11 7.35 -8.40
C GLU A 4 3.66 8.02 -7.10
N SER A 5 4.55 8.11 -6.14
CA SER A 5 4.32 8.86 -4.91
C SER A 5 5.53 9.73 -4.59
N LYS A 6 5.32 11.03 -4.55
CA LYS A 6 6.36 11.99 -4.14
C LYS A 6 6.64 11.91 -2.63
N TYR A 7 5.67 11.46 -1.86
CA TYR A 7 5.73 11.38 -0.40
C TYR A 7 5.97 9.96 0.09
N PRO A 8 6.54 9.77 1.28
CA PRO A 8 6.74 8.45 1.86
C PRO A 8 5.42 7.70 2.03
N VAL A 9 5.32 6.52 1.42
CA VAL A 9 4.18 5.61 1.57
C VAL A 9 4.68 4.27 2.06
N GLY A 10 4.30 3.90 3.30
CA GLY A 10 4.77 2.66 3.92
C GLY A 10 4.50 1.41 3.08
N GLY A 11 3.30 1.32 2.49
CA GLY A 11 2.95 0.22 1.60
C GLY A 11 3.83 0.12 0.35
N ALA A 12 4.22 1.26 -0.24
CA ALA A 12 5.17 1.26 -1.37
C ALA A 12 6.56 0.79 -0.92
N LYS A 13 7.04 1.25 0.25
CA LYS A 13 8.34 0.83 0.81
C LYS A 13 8.41 -0.69 1.00
N VAL A 14 7.33 -1.31 1.48
CA VAL A 14 7.24 -2.76 1.63
C VAL A 14 7.43 -3.46 0.28
N ILE A 15 6.75 -3.01 -0.76
CA ILE A 15 6.85 -3.61 -2.09
C ILE A 15 8.25 -3.41 -2.69
N TYR A 16 8.87 -2.25 -2.50
CA TYR A 16 10.26 -2.02 -2.91
C TYR A 16 11.21 -2.99 -2.23
N ASN A 17 11.09 -3.15 -0.92
CA ASN A 17 11.92 -4.08 -0.17
C ASN A 17 11.72 -5.53 -0.64
N HIS A 18 10.49 -5.95 -0.89
CA HIS A 18 10.22 -7.29 -1.44
C HIS A 18 10.85 -7.48 -2.82
N SER A 19 10.78 -6.48 -3.70
CA SER A 19 11.42 -6.55 -5.01
C SER A 19 12.94 -6.72 -4.90
N ILE A 20 13.59 -6.02 -3.96
CA ILE A 20 15.03 -6.16 -3.71
C ILE A 20 15.35 -7.55 -3.17
N ILE A 21 14.58 -8.04 -2.20
CA ILE A 21 14.78 -9.37 -1.62
C ILE A 21 14.64 -10.45 -2.71
N LEU A 22 13.59 -10.38 -3.54
CA LEU A 22 13.41 -11.33 -4.62
C LEU A 22 14.60 -11.36 -5.58
N ASN A 23 15.14 -10.21 -5.96
CA ASN A 23 16.33 -10.12 -6.80
C ASN A 23 17.61 -10.64 -6.12
N SER A 24 17.63 -10.72 -4.79
CA SER A 24 18.79 -11.24 -4.04
C SER A 24 18.71 -12.75 -3.75
N LEU A 25 17.51 -13.33 -3.79
CA LEU A 25 17.30 -14.74 -3.45
C LEU A 25 17.77 -15.69 -4.56
N ASP A 26 17.48 -15.35 -5.81
CA ASP A 26 17.81 -16.20 -6.95
C ASP A 26 18.15 -15.33 -8.17
N LYS A 27 19.30 -15.58 -8.80
CA LYS A 27 19.72 -14.88 -10.01
C LYS A 27 18.78 -15.11 -11.21
N LYS A 28 17.94 -16.14 -11.18
CA LYS A 28 16.91 -16.42 -12.19
C LYS A 28 15.68 -15.51 -12.04
N ILE A 29 15.48 -14.90 -10.87
CA ILE A 29 14.36 -14.00 -10.60
C ILE A 29 14.79 -12.57 -10.92
N SER A 30 14.06 -11.91 -11.83
CA SER A 30 14.22 -10.48 -12.13
C SER A 30 12.95 -9.73 -11.73
N SER A 31 12.93 -9.18 -10.51
CA SER A 31 11.81 -8.40 -10.00
C SER A 31 11.97 -6.93 -10.36
N LYS A 32 10.98 -6.37 -11.05
CA LYS A 32 10.95 -4.96 -11.48
C LYS A 32 9.72 -4.25 -10.93
N ILE A 33 9.86 -2.99 -10.60
CA ILE A 33 8.77 -2.11 -10.19
C ILE A 33 8.29 -1.30 -11.38
N ILE A 34 7.01 -1.41 -11.71
CA ILE A 34 6.38 -0.59 -12.74
C ILE A 34 5.56 0.50 -12.05
N HIS A 35 6.00 1.74 -12.19
CA HIS A 35 5.26 2.90 -11.69
C HIS A 35 4.26 3.40 -12.73
N LEU A 36 3.07 3.71 -12.25
CA LEU A 36 2.02 4.26 -13.10
C LEU A 36 1.74 5.71 -12.71
N LYS A 37 1.82 6.60 -13.68
CA LYS A 37 1.50 8.01 -13.53
C LYS A 37 0.02 8.23 -13.80
N LYS A 38 -0.69 8.72 -12.80
CA LYS A 38 -2.10 9.10 -12.94
C LYS A 38 -2.20 10.44 -13.68
N LYS A 39 -2.96 10.50 -14.74
CA LYS A 39 -3.53 11.76 -15.21
C LYS A 39 -4.81 12.02 -14.42
N PHE A 40 -4.75 12.90 -13.43
CA PHE A 40 -5.95 13.42 -12.80
C PHE A 40 -6.62 14.39 -13.78
N SER A 41 -7.77 14.02 -14.29
CA SER A 41 -8.75 14.99 -14.73
C SER A 41 -9.87 14.98 -13.68
N TYR A 42 -9.75 15.82 -12.66
CA TYR A 42 -10.90 16.20 -11.86
C TYR A 42 -11.83 17.03 -12.77
N LYS A 43 -12.80 16.40 -13.36
CA LYS A 43 -14.02 17.11 -13.73
C LYS A 43 -14.89 17.08 -12.47
N LEU A 44 -14.96 18.19 -11.77
CA LEU A 44 -16.02 18.44 -10.79
C LEU A 44 -17.33 18.49 -11.58
N GLU A 45 -18.02 17.39 -11.70
CA GLU A 45 -19.39 17.39 -12.22
C GLU A 45 -20.35 17.58 -11.04
N ASN A 46 -21.07 18.69 -11.08
CA ASN A 46 -21.98 19.21 -10.07
C ASN A 46 -23.30 18.45 -9.89
N SER A 47 -23.36 17.14 -10.08
CA SER A 47 -24.59 16.37 -9.87
C SER A 47 -24.65 15.73 -8.48
N ILE A 48 -25.84 15.75 -7.85
CA ILE A 48 -26.10 15.18 -6.51
C ILE A 48 -25.75 13.69 -6.47
N SER A 49 -26.03 12.93 -7.54
CA SER A 49 -25.66 11.51 -7.67
C SER A 49 -24.16 11.28 -7.60
N LYS A 50 -23.33 12.24 -8.03
CA LYS A 50 -21.87 12.17 -7.96
C LYS A 50 -21.32 12.59 -6.59
N ARG A 51 -22.02 13.38 -5.81
CA ARG A 51 -21.66 13.69 -4.41
C ARG A 51 -21.81 12.47 -3.48
N ILE A 52 -22.85 11.67 -3.69
CA ILE A 52 -23.03 10.39 -2.97
C ILE A 52 -21.93 9.40 -3.38
N ASN A 53 -21.53 9.39 -4.63
CA ASN A 53 -20.41 8.60 -5.14
C ASN A 53 -19.04 9.10 -4.64
N PHE A 54 -18.89 10.33 -4.18
CA PHE A 54 -17.65 10.88 -3.66
C PHE A 54 -17.17 10.15 -2.39
N LEU A 55 -18.06 9.71 -1.53
CA LEU A 55 -17.73 8.93 -0.33
C LEU A 55 -17.29 7.50 -0.62
N GLY A 56 -17.69 6.91 -1.76
CA GLY A 56 -17.33 5.56 -2.19
C GLY A 56 -16.29 5.49 -3.32
N ASN A 57 -16.04 6.60 -4.03
CA ASN A 57 -15.37 6.61 -5.32
C ASN A 57 -13.88 7.00 -5.33
N ASN A 58 -13.28 7.35 -4.21
CA ASN A 58 -11.93 7.89 -4.18
C ASN A 58 -10.84 6.92 -4.67
N TYR A 59 -11.15 5.64 -4.87
CA TYR A 59 -10.21 4.63 -5.33
C TYR A 59 -10.59 3.97 -6.67
N SER A 60 -11.82 4.13 -7.14
CA SER A 60 -12.32 3.53 -8.39
C SER A 60 -11.97 4.32 -9.65
N GLY A 61 -11.43 5.53 -9.51
CA GLY A 61 -11.09 6.42 -10.61
C GLY A 61 -9.80 6.07 -11.39
N TRP A 62 -9.19 4.91 -11.14
CA TRP A 62 -8.03 4.46 -11.89
C TRP A 62 -8.47 3.65 -13.10
N GLU A 63 -8.41 4.25 -14.30
CA GLU A 63 -8.60 3.54 -15.55
C GLU A 63 -7.25 3.31 -16.22
N VAL A 64 -6.95 2.07 -16.57
CA VAL A 64 -5.69 1.68 -17.22
C VAL A 64 -5.43 2.46 -18.51
N LYS A 65 -6.47 2.71 -19.29
CA LYS A 65 -6.36 3.48 -20.56
C LYS A 65 -5.85 4.91 -20.36
N LYS A 66 -5.99 5.48 -19.18
CA LYS A 66 -5.55 6.86 -18.84
C LYS A 66 -4.23 6.88 -18.09
N MET A 67 -3.63 5.72 -17.82
CA MET A 67 -2.35 5.64 -17.13
C MET A 67 -1.20 5.47 -18.08
N LYS A 68 -0.11 6.14 -17.74
CA LYS A 68 1.17 5.97 -18.45
C LYS A 68 2.16 5.32 -17.51
N VAL A 69 2.94 4.39 -18.05
CA VAL A 69 4.11 3.87 -17.35
C VAL A 69 5.12 4.99 -17.17
N SER A 70 5.60 5.15 -15.96
CA SER A 70 6.63 6.12 -15.63
C SER A 70 7.98 5.43 -15.66
N LYS A 71 8.70 5.58 -16.77
CA LYS A 71 9.95 4.87 -17.02
C LYS A 71 11.09 5.24 -16.07
N ASN A 72 11.09 6.49 -15.58
CA ASN A 72 12.22 7.05 -14.82
C ASN A 72 11.83 7.52 -13.42
N PHE A 73 10.68 7.10 -12.89
CA PHE A 73 10.29 7.52 -11.55
C PHE A 73 11.10 6.76 -10.50
N LEU A 74 11.78 7.52 -9.65
CA LEU A 74 12.43 7.01 -8.45
C LEU A 74 11.83 7.72 -7.22
N PRO A 75 11.64 7.00 -6.11
CA PRO A 75 11.25 7.63 -4.85
C PRO A 75 12.35 8.61 -4.39
N HIS A 76 11.97 9.63 -3.65
CA HIS A 76 12.92 10.61 -3.14
C HIS A 76 13.92 9.93 -2.19
N ARG A 77 15.22 10.20 -2.36
CA ARG A 77 16.31 9.52 -1.62
C ARG A 77 16.23 9.65 -0.10
N ASN A 78 15.62 10.73 0.38
CA ASN A 78 15.48 10.96 1.82
C ASN A 78 14.60 9.92 2.54
N TRP A 79 13.73 9.22 1.81
CA TRP A 79 12.89 8.17 2.40
C TRP A 79 13.15 6.77 1.83
N TYR A 80 13.80 6.69 0.67
CA TYR A 80 14.17 5.42 0.08
C TYR A 80 15.45 5.54 -0.76
N SER A 81 16.56 5.06 -0.23
CA SER A 81 17.90 5.20 -0.83
C SER A 81 18.37 3.93 -1.57
N LYS A 82 17.68 2.79 -1.40
CA LYS A 82 18.09 1.54 -2.03
C LYS A 82 17.78 1.55 -3.52
N LYS A 83 18.62 0.86 -4.32
CA LYS A 83 18.44 0.74 -5.76
C LYS A 83 17.17 -0.07 -6.08
N ILE A 84 16.31 0.46 -6.94
CA ILE A 84 15.11 -0.20 -7.44
C ILE A 84 15.30 -0.49 -8.92
N TYR A 85 14.92 -1.69 -9.36
CA TYR A 85 14.87 -2.04 -10.76
C TYR A 85 13.49 -1.65 -11.33
N LEU A 86 13.49 -0.86 -12.39
CA LEU A 86 12.26 -0.35 -13.00
C LEU A 86 11.84 -1.19 -14.20
N GLY A 87 10.53 -1.41 -14.33
CA GLY A 87 9.92 -1.91 -15.56
C GLY A 87 9.31 -0.76 -16.35
N ASP A 88 9.30 -0.86 -17.66
CA ASP A 88 8.94 0.17 -18.62
C ASP A 88 7.73 -0.15 -19.47
N SER A 89 7.13 -1.32 -19.29
CA SER A 89 6.02 -1.81 -20.10
C SER A 89 4.95 -2.51 -19.27
N LEU A 90 3.71 -2.51 -19.79
CA LEU A 90 2.57 -3.30 -19.31
C LEU A 90 2.30 -4.51 -20.24
N ASN A 91 3.20 -4.80 -21.16
CA ASN A 91 3.13 -6.01 -22.00
C ASN A 91 3.77 -7.16 -21.26
N PHE A 92 2.98 -8.13 -20.85
CA PHE A 92 3.41 -9.28 -20.06
C PHE A 92 3.36 -10.55 -20.89
N ASN A 93 4.32 -11.44 -20.64
CA ASN A 93 4.41 -12.77 -21.23
C ASN A 93 3.90 -13.82 -20.23
N ASN A 94 3.00 -14.71 -20.66
CA ASN A 94 2.35 -15.69 -19.79
C ASN A 94 3.27 -16.81 -19.29
N GLU A 95 4.38 -17.06 -19.95
CA GLU A 95 5.34 -18.12 -19.58
C GLU A 95 6.39 -17.64 -18.59
N ARG A 96 6.73 -16.35 -18.64
CA ARG A 96 7.86 -15.79 -17.88
C ARG A 96 7.45 -14.82 -16.78
N ASP A 97 6.34 -14.11 -16.97
CA ASP A 97 6.00 -13.01 -16.11
C ASP A 97 5.01 -13.42 -15.02
N PHE A 98 5.27 -12.94 -13.81
CA PHE A 98 4.38 -13.07 -12.67
C PHE A 98 4.11 -11.67 -12.09
N ILE A 99 2.85 -11.30 -12.00
CA ILE A 99 2.47 -9.94 -11.61
C ILE A 99 2.02 -9.90 -10.15
N ILE A 100 2.54 -8.96 -9.38
CA ILE A 100 2.03 -8.65 -8.04
C ILE A 100 1.23 -7.35 -8.11
N LEU A 101 -0.06 -7.45 -7.82
CA LEU A 101 -1.00 -6.34 -7.78
C LEU A 101 -1.27 -5.94 -6.32
N PRO A 102 -1.13 -4.67 -5.93
CA PRO A 102 -1.66 -4.20 -4.66
C PRO A 102 -3.18 -4.28 -4.65
N GLU A 103 -3.78 -4.45 -3.49
CA GLU A 103 -5.23 -4.62 -3.33
C GLU A 103 -6.06 -3.50 -3.97
N ILE A 104 -5.57 -2.27 -3.90
CA ILE A 104 -6.27 -1.11 -4.49
C ILE A 104 -6.35 -1.19 -6.02
N TRP A 105 -5.50 -1.99 -6.65
CA TRP A 105 -5.42 -2.19 -8.09
C TRP A 105 -5.72 -3.61 -8.54
N ALA A 106 -6.35 -4.40 -7.69
CA ALA A 106 -6.72 -5.78 -8.04
C ALA A 106 -7.54 -5.85 -9.33
N HIS A 107 -8.43 -4.85 -9.59
CA HIS A 107 -9.21 -4.76 -10.82
C HIS A 107 -8.37 -4.69 -12.10
N PHE A 108 -7.09 -4.32 -12.00
CA PHE A 108 -6.18 -4.33 -13.15
C PHE A 108 -5.94 -5.73 -13.73
N ALA A 109 -6.19 -6.80 -12.96
CA ALA A 109 -6.16 -8.14 -13.52
C ALA A 109 -7.18 -8.30 -14.66
N VAL A 110 -8.32 -7.59 -14.57
CA VAL A 110 -9.35 -7.56 -15.63
C VAL A 110 -9.00 -6.51 -16.68
N ASP A 111 -8.64 -5.30 -16.26
CA ASP A 111 -8.43 -4.17 -17.17
C ASP A 111 -7.19 -4.32 -18.06
N LEU A 112 -6.17 -5.09 -17.63
CA LEU A 112 -4.98 -5.43 -18.41
C LEU A 112 -5.11 -6.78 -19.13
N ASP A 113 -6.31 -7.38 -19.10
CA ASP A 113 -6.59 -8.70 -19.68
C ASP A 113 -5.67 -9.82 -19.15
N LEU A 114 -5.14 -9.71 -17.91
CA LEU A 114 -4.24 -10.73 -17.36
C LEU A 114 -4.91 -12.09 -17.31
N ILE A 115 -6.20 -12.14 -16.96
CA ILE A 115 -6.98 -13.38 -16.87
C ILE A 115 -7.15 -13.99 -18.26
N LYS A 116 -7.55 -13.20 -19.27
CA LYS A 116 -7.73 -13.68 -20.66
C LYS A 116 -6.42 -14.15 -21.27
N LYS A 117 -5.34 -13.44 -21.02
CA LYS A 117 -3.98 -13.77 -21.50
C LYS A 117 -3.30 -14.86 -20.68
N LYS A 118 -3.98 -15.42 -19.65
CA LYS A 118 -3.43 -16.45 -18.76
C LYS A 118 -2.13 -16.02 -18.05
N ILE A 119 -1.94 -14.72 -17.82
CA ILE A 119 -0.80 -14.19 -17.07
C ILE A 119 -0.98 -14.54 -15.58
N ASN A 120 0.04 -15.14 -14.98
CA ASN A 120 0.02 -15.45 -13.57
C ASN A 120 0.15 -14.17 -12.71
N TYR A 121 -0.69 -14.03 -11.70
CA TYR A 121 -0.62 -12.91 -10.78
C TYR A 121 -1.07 -13.28 -9.36
N SER A 122 -0.60 -12.51 -8.40
CA SER A 122 -1.06 -12.52 -7.02
C SER A 122 -1.52 -11.14 -6.59
N ILE A 123 -2.44 -11.10 -5.63
CA ILE A 123 -2.90 -9.86 -5.03
C ILE A 123 -2.25 -9.71 -3.65
N PHE A 124 -1.58 -8.59 -3.42
CA PHE A 124 -0.95 -8.25 -2.17
C PHE A 124 -1.82 -7.31 -1.37
N VAL A 125 -2.40 -7.82 -0.28
CA VAL A 125 -3.40 -7.14 0.54
C VAL A 125 -2.74 -6.61 1.81
N GLN A 126 -2.56 -5.31 1.88
CA GLN A 126 -2.06 -4.59 3.05
C GLN A 126 -3.20 -3.98 3.90
N GLY A 127 -4.38 -3.77 3.28
CA GLY A 127 -5.56 -3.23 3.93
C GLY A 127 -6.84 -3.67 3.23
N PHE A 128 -7.57 -4.62 3.78
CA PHE A 128 -8.73 -5.26 3.14
C PHE A 128 -9.97 -4.36 2.98
N TYR A 129 -10.07 -3.25 3.70
CA TYR A 129 -11.24 -2.35 3.65
C TYR A 129 -11.40 -1.60 2.32
N HIS A 130 -10.36 -1.55 1.48
CA HIS A 130 -10.46 -0.94 0.15
C HIS A 130 -11.43 -1.66 -0.77
N MET A 131 -11.68 -2.94 -0.55
CA MET A 131 -12.67 -3.70 -1.33
C MET A 131 -14.09 -3.21 -1.12
N ASN A 132 -14.40 -2.75 0.09
CA ASN A 132 -15.76 -2.30 0.45
C ASN A 132 -16.07 -0.89 -0.09
N SER A 133 -15.04 -0.14 -0.50
CA SER A 133 -15.16 1.22 -1.01
C SER A 133 -15.11 1.32 -2.54
N THR A 134 -15.09 0.19 -3.25
CA THR A 134 -14.98 0.19 -4.70
C THR A 134 -16.33 0.05 -5.40
N ASN A 135 -16.58 0.87 -6.41
CA ASN A 135 -17.74 0.74 -7.30
C ASN A 135 -17.62 -0.41 -8.31
N ASN A 136 -16.45 -1.02 -8.39
CA ASN A 136 -16.12 -2.09 -9.34
C ASN A 136 -16.07 -3.46 -8.67
N TYR A 137 -16.96 -3.74 -7.72
CA TYR A 137 -16.96 -5.00 -6.96
C TYR A 137 -16.90 -6.25 -7.87
N LYS A 138 -17.62 -6.26 -8.99
CA LYS A 138 -17.58 -7.38 -9.95
C LYS A 138 -16.18 -7.64 -10.50
N LYS A 139 -15.44 -6.58 -10.89
CA LYS A 139 -14.06 -6.70 -11.38
C LYS A 139 -13.12 -7.14 -10.26
N PHE A 140 -13.28 -6.59 -9.05
CA PHE A 140 -12.49 -7.00 -7.88
C PHE A 140 -12.72 -8.48 -7.56
N LYS A 141 -13.97 -8.90 -7.45
CA LYS A 141 -14.31 -10.31 -7.21
C LYS A 141 -13.69 -11.21 -8.27
N CYS A 142 -13.86 -10.88 -9.54
CA CYS A 142 -13.26 -11.62 -10.65
C CYS A 142 -11.73 -11.71 -10.51
N ALA A 143 -11.06 -10.60 -10.20
CA ALA A 143 -9.62 -10.56 -10.01
C ALA A 143 -9.17 -11.45 -8.84
N TYR A 144 -9.85 -11.38 -7.68
CA TYR A 144 -9.49 -12.20 -6.52
C TYR A 144 -9.71 -13.70 -6.78
N GLU A 145 -10.82 -14.09 -7.40
CA GLU A 145 -11.15 -15.50 -7.66
C GLU A 145 -10.26 -16.16 -8.71
N ASN A 146 -9.60 -15.38 -9.56
CA ASN A 146 -8.69 -15.88 -10.61
C ASN A 146 -7.20 -15.70 -10.26
N ALA A 147 -6.86 -15.13 -9.11
CA ALA A 147 -5.47 -14.99 -8.68
C ALA A 147 -4.82 -16.35 -8.40
N LYS A 148 -3.52 -16.47 -8.62
CA LYS A 148 -2.74 -17.67 -8.21
C LYS A 148 -2.69 -17.76 -6.69
N SER A 149 -2.49 -16.63 -6.01
CA SER A 149 -2.55 -16.52 -4.56
C SER A 149 -2.98 -15.12 -4.12
N ILE A 150 -3.44 -15.03 -2.88
CA ILE A 150 -3.71 -13.78 -2.19
C ILE A 150 -2.75 -13.72 -1.01
N ILE A 151 -1.87 -12.74 -0.98
CA ILE A 151 -0.88 -12.56 0.06
C ILE A 151 -1.35 -11.43 0.98
N THR A 152 -1.40 -11.67 2.28
CA THR A 152 -1.80 -10.66 3.26
C THR A 152 -0.87 -10.63 4.47
N VAL A 153 -1.05 -9.67 5.37
CA VAL A 153 -0.06 -9.33 6.40
C VAL A 153 -0.53 -9.59 7.82
N SER A 154 -1.78 -10.03 8.01
CA SER A 154 -2.33 -10.29 9.35
C SER A 154 -3.30 -11.47 9.35
N ASP A 155 -3.44 -12.13 10.51
CA ASP A 155 -4.40 -13.22 10.68
C ASP A 155 -5.84 -12.75 10.52
N TYR A 156 -6.12 -11.52 10.97
CA TYR A 156 -7.44 -10.91 10.78
C TYR A 156 -7.78 -10.76 9.29
N SER A 157 -6.83 -10.28 8.48
CA SER A 157 -7.02 -10.19 7.02
C SER A 157 -7.18 -11.56 6.38
N VAL A 158 -6.44 -12.58 6.85
CA VAL A 158 -6.62 -13.97 6.39
C VAL A 158 -8.05 -14.45 6.65
N ALA A 159 -8.53 -14.28 7.89
CA ALA A 159 -9.88 -14.71 8.28
C ALA A 159 -10.97 -13.99 7.46
N TYR A 160 -10.81 -12.68 7.26
CA TYR A 160 -11.72 -11.87 6.47
C TYR A 160 -11.74 -12.32 5.00
N LEU A 161 -10.58 -12.46 4.38
CA LEU A 161 -10.46 -12.86 2.96
C LEU A 161 -11.01 -14.27 2.71
N LYS A 162 -10.81 -15.20 3.65
CA LYS A 162 -11.39 -16.56 3.56
C LYS A 162 -12.92 -16.54 3.57
N LYS A 163 -13.53 -15.62 4.30
CA LYS A 163 -14.99 -15.42 4.32
C LYS A 163 -15.48 -14.78 3.01
N MET A 164 -14.75 -13.78 2.52
CA MET A 164 -15.13 -13.05 1.29
C MET A 164 -14.92 -13.88 0.02
N PHE A 165 -13.88 -14.71 -0.02
CA PHE A 165 -13.50 -15.53 -1.18
C PHE A 165 -13.32 -17.00 -0.79
N PRO A 166 -14.41 -17.74 -0.48
CA PRO A 166 -14.32 -19.13 -0.03
C PRO A 166 -13.58 -20.05 -1.00
N LYS A 167 -13.73 -19.81 -2.32
CA LYS A 167 -13.04 -20.56 -3.37
C LYS A 167 -11.50 -20.41 -3.33
N MET A 168 -11.03 -19.32 -2.72
CA MET A 168 -9.59 -19.01 -2.60
C MET A 168 -9.00 -19.42 -1.25
N LYS A 169 -9.76 -20.05 -0.36
CA LYS A 169 -9.37 -20.37 1.04
C LYS A 169 -7.96 -20.96 1.16
N ASN A 170 -7.61 -21.89 0.27
CA ASN A 170 -6.32 -22.58 0.28
C ASN A 170 -5.19 -21.81 -0.45
N LYS A 171 -5.52 -20.69 -1.10
CA LYS A 171 -4.58 -19.83 -1.83
C LYS A 171 -4.30 -18.51 -1.09
N ILE A 172 -4.90 -18.31 0.10
CA ILE A 172 -4.67 -17.13 0.93
C ILE A 172 -3.53 -17.44 1.89
N GLN A 173 -2.47 -16.65 1.80
CA GLN A 173 -1.24 -16.82 2.57
C GLN A 173 -0.94 -15.57 3.39
N LYS A 174 -0.47 -15.77 4.61
CA LYS A 174 0.05 -14.69 5.44
C LYS A 174 1.55 -14.55 5.23
N LEU A 175 1.98 -13.33 4.95
CA LEU A 175 3.38 -12.94 4.93
C LEU A 175 3.69 -12.16 6.21
N ASN A 176 4.61 -12.66 7.02
CA ASN A 176 5.08 -11.96 8.20
C ASN A 176 6.08 -10.88 7.79
N PHE A 177 5.86 -9.65 8.24
CA PHE A 177 6.84 -8.59 8.05
C PHE A 177 7.90 -8.64 9.14
N SER A 178 9.13 -8.40 8.74
CA SER A 178 10.21 -8.06 9.65
C SER A 178 10.55 -6.57 9.51
N ILE A 179 10.90 -5.95 10.61
CA ILE A 179 11.51 -4.63 10.60
C ILE A 179 13.01 -4.85 10.40
N SER A 180 13.55 -4.36 9.27
CA SER A 180 14.95 -4.56 8.93
C SER A 180 15.90 -3.80 9.85
N ASP A 181 15.44 -2.69 10.43
CA ASP A 181 16.25 -1.84 11.27
C ASP A 181 15.95 -2.14 12.74
N LYS A 182 16.99 -2.53 13.48
CA LYS A 182 16.87 -2.76 14.92
C LYS A 182 16.63 -1.42 15.61
N ILE A 183 15.46 -1.25 16.20
CA ILE A 183 15.20 -0.12 17.09
C ILE A 183 15.94 -0.42 18.39
N HIS A 184 17.03 0.26 18.62
CA HIS A 184 17.74 0.16 19.90
C HIS A 184 16.91 0.86 20.97
N ILE A 185 16.33 0.06 21.88
CA ILE A 185 15.57 0.60 23.00
C ILE A 185 16.49 1.47 23.87
N LYS A 186 16.10 2.72 24.03
CA LYS A 186 16.81 3.68 24.89
C LYS A 186 16.03 3.89 26.19
N LYS A 187 16.65 4.54 27.19
CA LYS A 187 15.95 4.90 28.43
C LYS A 187 14.68 5.66 28.10
N LYS A 188 13.54 5.11 28.52
CA LYS A 188 12.22 5.67 28.24
C LYS A 188 12.02 7.02 28.93
N LYS A 189 11.40 7.94 28.24
CA LYS A 189 11.03 9.26 28.72
C LYS A 189 9.49 9.33 28.81
N ASN A 190 8.98 10.26 29.59
CA ASN A 190 7.55 10.56 29.62
C ASN A 190 7.17 11.31 28.33
N LEU A 191 7.15 10.59 27.23
CA LEU A 191 6.96 11.10 25.89
C LEU A 191 5.90 10.30 25.16
N ILE A 192 4.80 10.98 24.79
CA ILE A 192 3.76 10.46 23.90
C ILE A 192 4.09 10.92 22.48
N THR A 193 4.09 9.99 21.54
CA THR A 193 4.31 10.30 20.13
C THR A 193 3.12 9.86 19.30
N TYR A 194 2.75 10.67 18.31
CA TYR A 194 1.69 10.32 17.38
C TYR A 194 1.98 10.82 15.98
N MET A 195 1.37 10.15 14.98
CA MET A 195 1.52 10.47 13.57
C MET A 195 0.15 10.84 12.99
N PRO A 196 -0.14 12.13 12.76
CA PRO A 196 -1.45 12.59 12.27
C PRO A 196 -1.59 12.41 10.75
N ARG A 197 -1.19 11.24 10.23
CA ARG A 197 -1.17 10.98 8.79
C ARG A 197 -2.56 10.68 8.22
N LYS A 198 -3.35 9.93 8.97
CA LYS A 198 -4.74 9.59 8.63
C LYS A 198 -5.63 10.09 9.76
N LEU A 199 -6.83 10.55 9.43
CA LEU A 199 -7.77 11.08 10.43
C LEU A 199 -7.14 12.18 11.30
N LYS A 200 -6.53 13.18 10.66
CA LYS A 200 -5.82 14.28 11.33
C LYS A 200 -6.69 14.97 12.37
N ASP A 201 -7.97 15.20 12.06
CA ASP A 201 -8.91 15.86 12.95
C ASP A 201 -9.18 15.04 14.22
N HIS A 202 -9.31 13.71 14.09
CA HIS A 202 -9.45 12.81 15.24
C HIS A 202 -8.19 12.79 16.10
N SER A 203 -7.02 12.81 15.48
CA SER A 203 -5.74 12.88 16.20
C SER A 203 -5.62 14.20 16.96
N ASN A 204 -5.99 15.30 16.33
CA ASN A 204 -5.96 16.64 16.97
C ASN A 204 -6.94 16.72 18.13
N LEU A 205 -8.16 16.18 17.97
CA LEU A 205 -9.15 16.13 19.04
C LEU A 205 -8.66 15.30 20.23
N LEU A 206 -8.10 14.11 19.96
CA LEU A 206 -7.51 13.29 21.02
C LEU A 206 -6.38 14.02 21.76
N MET A 207 -5.49 14.70 21.03
CA MET A 207 -4.38 15.45 21.62
C MET A 207 -4.87 16.66 22.41
N PHE A 208 -5.97 17.28 22.01
CA PHE A 208 -6.61 18.35 22.77
C PHE A 208 -7.03 17.85 24.17
N TYR A 209 -7.79 16.75 24.22
CA TYR A 209 -8.20 16.18 25.51
C TYR A 209 -7.04 15.66 26.34
N LEU A 210 -6.04 15.02 25.70
CA LEU A 210 -4.88 14.51 26.43
C LEU A 210 -4.07 15.60 27.11
N LYS A 211 -3.98 16.80 26.54
CA LYS A 211 -3.26 17.94 27.16
C LYS A 211 -3.83 18.31 28.51
N ASP A 212 -5.15 18.24 28.68
CA ASP A 212 -5.82 18.67 29.92
C ASP A 212 -5.63 17.64 31.06
N ILE A 213 -5.51 16.35 30.74
CA ILE A 213 -5.39 15.28 31.74
C ILE A 213 -3.96 14.78 31.91
N MET A 214 -3.04 15.22 31.07
CA MET A 214 -1.66 14.70 31.05
C MET A 214 -0.85 15.30 32.20
N PRO A 215 -0.06 14.48 32.93
CA PRO A 215 0.82 14.99 33.99
C PRO A 215 1.83 16.01 33.44
N LYS A 216 2.16 17.04 34.23
CA LYS A 216 3.06 18.14 33.81
C LYS A 216 4.44 17.71 33.32
N ASN A 217 4.93 16.55 33.76
CA ASN A 217 6.24 16.03 33.38
C ASN A 217 6.21 15.19 32.10
N TRP A 218 5.07 15.10 31.39
CA TRP A 218 4.94 14.44 30.11
C TRP A 218 5.04 15.44 28.94
N LYS A 219 5.51 14.95 27.80
CA LYS A 219 5.60 15.71 26.54
C LYS A 219 4.88 14.98 25.41
N ILE A 220 4.32 15.74 24.49
CA ILE A 220 3.74 15.22 23.26
C ILE A 220 4.62 15.66 22.09
N THR A 221 4.94 14.72 21.19
CA THR A 221 5.71 14.99 19.97
C THR A 221 4.96 14.45 18.76
N VAL A 222 4.78 15.31 17.77
CA VAL A 222 4.20 14.96 16.48
C VAL A 222 5.27 14.36 15.58
N LEU A 223 4.98 13.23 14.97
CA LEU A 223 5.85 12.55 14.01
C LEU A 223 5.43 12.94 12.57
N GLU A 224 5.80 14.13 12.15
CA GLU A 224 5.47 14.69 10.84
C GLU A 224 6.72 15.31 10.20
N ASN A 225 6.94 15.02 8.92
CA ASN A 225 8.08 15.56 8.14
C ASN A 225 9.47 15.28 8.74
N ILE A 226 9.64 14.15 9.40
CA ILE A 226 10.92 13.74 10.01
C ILE A 226 11.58 12.63 9.20
N SER A 227 12.91 12.56 9.26
CA SER A 227 13.67 11.45 8.66
C SER A 227 13.40 10.13 9.38
N GLU A 228 13.58 9.01 8.70
CA GLU A 228 13.38 7.68 9.30
C GLU A 228 14.33 7.46 10.50
N LYS A 229 15.55 7.95 10.43
CA LYS A 229 16.52 7.89 11.55
C LYS A 229 15.96 8.60 12.79
N ASN A 230 15.48 9.82 12.62
CA ASN A 230 14.89 10.60 13.72
C ASN A 230 13.61 9.96 14.25
N LEU A 231 12.79 9.37 13.36
CA LEU A 231 11.60 8.61 13.75
C LEU A 231 11.97 7.48 14.73
N PHE A 232 12.94 6.64 14.37
CA PHE A 232 13.38 5.54 15.23
C PHE A 232 14.01 6.03 16.53
N GLU A 233 14.76 7.12 16.50
CA GLU A 233 15.32 7.72 17.72
C GLU A 233 14.25 8.23 18.70
N ILE A 234 13.19 8.83 18.18
CA ILE A 234 12.08 9.31 19.01
C ILE A 234 11.30 8.11 19.57
N LEU A 235 10.91 7.15 18.73
CA LEU A 235 10.19 5.95 19.14
C LEU A 235 10.97 5.13 20.18
N ALA A 236 12.30 5.04 20.04
CA ALA A 236 13.14 4.34 21.00
C ALA A 236 13.09 4.93 22.43
N LYS A 237 12.79 6.21 22.55
CA LYS A 237 12.69 6.96 23.84
C LYS A 237 11.26 7.13 24.35
N SER A 238 10.24 6.92 23.50
CA SER A 238 8.83 7.09 23.85
C SER A 238 8.32 5.93 24.72
N LYS A 239 7.42 6.26 25.67
CA LYS A 239 6.68 5.27 26.46
C LYS A 239 5.51 4.69 25.68
#